data_7563e7c4e80e3b70c61d0902e2947291
#
_entry.id   7563e7c4e80e3b70c61d0902e2947291
#
_cell.length_a   1.000
_cell.length_b   1.000
_cell.length_c   1.000
_cell.angle_alpha   90.00
_cell.angle_beta   90.00
_cell.angle_gamma   90.00
#
_symmetry.space_group_name_H-M   'P 1'
#
loop_
_entity.id
_entity.type
_entity.pdbx_description
1 polymer ?
#
loop_
_entity_poly.entity_id
_entity_poly.type
_entity_poly.pdbx_seq_one_letter_code
_entity_poly.pdbx_strand_id
1 'polypeptide(L)'
;MFRCYQNIILSISAVILCLVLGTPANSFTTSAKQLILVDATTGEVLLEKNADELMHPASMSKIMTVYLAFEAIKKGHLRLDDKIPISENAWRKGGSRMFLKLNSQVNVSDILRGIIVQSGNDAAIALAEHLEGSEEAFAEKMTSKAKELGLQNSTFKNATGWPNADHLMTARDLSKLAVLTIKQFPELYSIYSETNFTHNKIKQGNRNPLLYKGMGADGLKTGRTKAAGYGLTASVERAGRRLVLVINGLTSSRKRTIESQRVIEWGFREYVNHKIYNANDSVTNIDVWLGKAKTIPAIIETELLLTIKRSDKQKMKMTKY
;
A
#
# COMPACT_ATOMS: atom_id res chain seq x y z
N MET A 1 12.74 -62.27 -32.17
CA MET A 1 13.55 -61.04 -32.24
C MET A 1 12.71 -59.74 -32.04
N PHE A 2 11.42 -59.85 -31.66
CA PHE A 2 10.54 -58.66 -31.48
C PHE A 2 10.28 -58.23 -30.00
N ARG A 3 10.78 -58.95 -29.02
CA ARG A 3 10.57 -58.62 -27.59
C ARG A 3 11.60 -57.73 -26.93
N CYS A 4 12.73 -57.47 -27.56
CA CYS A 4 13.79 -56.62 -27.00
C CYS A 4 13.63 -55.10 -27.28
N TYR A 5 12.87 -54.73 -28.32
CA TYR A 5 12.71 -53.32 -28.69
C TYR A 5 11.65 -52.57 -27.86
N GLN A 6 10.64 -53.26 -27.29
CA GLN A 6 9.61 -52.61 -26.48
C GLN A 6 10.11 -52.16 -25.11
N ASN A 7 11.07 -52.83 -24.53
CA ASN A 7 11.59 -52.46 -23.18
C ASN A 7 12.58 -51.30 -23.24
N ILE A 8 13.20 -51.00 -24.36
CA ILE A 8 14.11 -49.88 -24.51
C ILE A 8 13.34 -48.58 -24.73
N ILE A 9 12.21 -48.59 -25.43
CA ILE A 9 11.38 -47.40 -25.65
C ILE A 9 10.66 -46.98 -24.36
N LEU A 10 10.21 -47.91 -23.52
CA LEU A 10 9.61 -47.60 -22.20
C LEU A 10 10.66 -47.01 -21.21
N SER A 11 11.91 -47.42 -21.27
CA SER A 11 12.94 -46.92 -20.38
C SER A 11 13.42 -45.52 -20.74
N ILE A 12 13.38 -45.12 -22.01
CA ILE A 12 13.72 -43.76 -22.47
C ILE A 12 12.60 -42.79 -22.17
N SER A 13 11.32 -43.19 -22.26
CA SER A 13 10.19 -42.35 -21.90
C SER A 13 10.11 -42.05 -20.38
N ALA A 14 10.56 -42.97 -19.52
CA ALA A 14 10.62 -42.78 -18.08
C ALA A 14 11.72 -41.80 -17.63
N VAL A 15 12.84 -41.75 -18.36
CA VAL A 15 13.97 -40.85 -18.04
C VAL A 15 13.69 -39.39 -18.48
N ILE A 16 12.91 -39.19 -19.54
CA ILE A 16 12.54 -37.84 -20.01
C ILE A 16 11.47 -37.19 -19.10
N LEU A 17 10.65 -37.98 -18.40
CA LEU A 17 9.62 -37.45 -17.48
C LEU A 17 10.16 -36.99 -16.11
N CYS A 18 11.39 -37.39 -15.76
CA CYS A 18 12.03 -36.96 -14.49
C CYS A 18 12.84 -35.67 -14.58
N LEU A 19 12.97 -35.03 -15.74
CA LEU A 19 13.78 -33.81 -15.93
C LEU A 19 12.98 -32.50 -15.95
N VAL A 20 11.67 -32.55 -15.67
CA VAL A 20 10.82 -31.34 -15.52
C VAL A 20 10.41 -31.14 -14.04
N LEU A 21 11.20 -31.63 -13.10
CA LEU A 21 11.12 -31.12 -11.73
C LEU A 21 11.88 -29.79 -11.70
N GLY A 22 11.14 -28.73 -12.07
CA GLY A 22 11.65 -27.37 -11.93
C GLY A 22 12.21 -27.18 -10.53
N THR A 23 13.45 -26.71 -10.45
CA THR A 23 14.03 -26.25 -9.18
C THR A 23 12.99 -25.40 -8.46
N PRO A 24 12.68 -25.67 -7.18
CA PRO A 24 11.74 -24.83 -6.45
C PRO A 24 12.28 -23.40 -6.53
N ALA A 25 11.56 -22.53 -7.23
CA ALA A 25 11.83 -21.12 -7.14
C ALA A 25 11.86 -20.82 -5.65
N ASN A 26 12.98 -20.29 -5.12
CA ASN A 26 13.11 -19.93 -3.73
C ASN A 26 11.97 -18.95 -3.40
N SER A 27 10.82 -19.49 -2.98
CA SER A 27 9.66 -18.70 -2.63
C SER A 27 10.00 -17.96 -1.34
N PHE A 28 9.85 -16.65 -1.35
CA PHE A 28 10.05 -15.85 -0.15
C PHE A 28 9.07 -16.32 0.93
N THR A 29 9.60 -16.88 2.03
CA THR A 29 8.76 -17.35 3.15
C THR A 29 8.56 -16.24 4.16
N THR A 30 7.32 -16.10 4.66
CA THR A 30 6.97 -15.13 5.71
C THR A 30 6.00 -15.72 6.73
N SER A 31 6.13 -15.28 7.97
CA SER A 31 5.20 -15.61 9.05
C SER A 31 3.94 -14.73 9.07
N ALA A 32 3.81 -13.76 8.16
CA ALA A 32 2.60 -12.98 8.02
C ALA A 32 1.42 -13.85 7.57
N LYS A 33 0.21 -13.49 8.01
CA LYS A 33 -1.02 -14.11 7.51
C LYS A 33 -1.37 -13.56 6.14
N GLN A 34 -1.42 -12.24 6.00
CA GLN A 34 -1.65 -11.53 4.74
C GLN A 34 -0.46 -10.64 4.43
N LEU A 35 -0.08 -10.61 3.15
CA LEU A 35 1.03 -9.78 2.66
C LEU A 35 0.81 -9.42 1.20
N ILE A 36 1.16 -8.20 0.83
CA ILE A 36 1.39 -7.78 -0.55
C ILE A 36 2.52 -6.75 -0.60
N LEU A 37 3.40 -6.90 -1.57
CA LEU A 37 4.44 -5.94 -1.93
C LEU A 37 4.22 -5.50 -3.37
N VAL A 38 4.07 -4.20 -3.58
CA VAL A 38 3.77 -3.61 -4.89
C VAL A 38 4.84 -2.59 -5.25
N ASP A 39 5.28 -2.59 -6.50
CA ASP A 39 5.99 -1.46 -7.08
C ASP A 39 4.99 -0.35 -7.39
N ALA A 40 5.05 0.76 -6.65
CA ALA A 40 4.09 1.84 -6.80
C ALA A 40 4.26 2.63 -8.11
N THR A 41 5.40 2.50 -8.79
CA THR A 41 5.69 3.16 -10.06
C THR A 41 4.95 2.46 -11.21
N THR A 42 5.11 1.13 -11.31
CA THR A 42 4.55 0.32 -12.39
C THR A 42 3.21 -0.34 -12.05
N GLY A 43 2.89 -0.46 -10.76
CA GLY A 43 1.72 -1.20 -10.27
C GLY A 43 1.96 -2.72 -10.14
N GLU A 44 3.17 -3.22 -10.47
CA GLU A 44 3.48 -4.65 -10.45
C GLU A 44 3.47 -5.21 -9.03
N VAL A 45 2.85 -6.39 -8.85
CA VAL A 45 2.84 -7.14 -7.60
C VAL A 45 4.09 -8.03 -7.54
N LEU A 46 5.02 -7.69 -6.65
CA LEU A 46 6.31 -8.40 -6.54
C LEU A 46 6.20 -9.66 -5.67
N LEU A 47 5.36 -9.61 -4.65
CA LEU A 47 5.15 -10.68 -3.69
C LEU A 47 3.75 -10.55 -3.09
N GLU A 48 3.06 -11.67 -2.96
CA GLU A 48 1.78 -11.70 -2.25
C GLU A 48 1.57 -13.03 -1.52
N LYS A 49 0.79 -12.96 -0.47
CA LYS A 49 0.29 -14.09 0.30
C LYS A 49 -1.07 -13.74 0.87
N ASN A 50 -2.09 -14.50 0.51
CA ASN A 50 -3.47 -14.26 0.97
C ASN A 50 -3.90 -12.78 0.82
N ALA A 51 -3.46 -12.13 -0.27
CA ALA A 51 -3.62 -10.68 -0.47
C ALA A 51 -5.08 -10.26 -0.60
N ASP A 52 -5.95 -11.17 -1.03
CA ASP A 52 -7.39 -10.96 -1.25
C ASP A 52 -8.26 -11.56 -0.12
N GLU A 53 -7.63 -12.16 0.90
CA GLU A 53 -8.34 -12.62 2.09
C GLU A 53 -8.80 -11.43 2.94
N LEU A 54 -10.08 -11.45 3.35
CA LEU A 54 -10.62 -10.44 4.25
C LEU A 54 -9.90 -10.48 5.60
N MET A 55 -9.45 -9.34 6.06
CA MET A 55 -8.75 -9.18 7.33
C MET A 55 -9.24 -7.94 8.09
N HIS A 56 -9.09 -7.96 9.41
CA HIS A 56 -9.25 -6.78 10.21
C HIS A 56 -8.02 -5.86 10.04
N PRO A 57 -8.17 -4.65 9.46
CA PRO A 57 -7.05 -3.74 9.21
C PRO A 57 -6.55 -3.07 10.48
N ALA A 58 -7.32 -3.10 11.56
CA ALA A 58 -7.06 -2.32 12.76
C ALA A 58 -6.80 -0.84 12.38
N SER A 59 -5.88 -0.16 13.06
CA SER A 59 -5.60 1.25 12.78
C SER A 59 -4.96 1.54 11.41
N MET A 60 -4.68 0.53 10.58
CA MET A 60 -4.28 0.78 9.19
C MET A 60 -5.43 1.38 8.37
N SER A 61 -6.69 1.12 8.75
CA SER A 61 -7.87 1.75 8.13
C SER A 61 -7.89 3.28 8.25
N LYS A 62 -7.16 3.86 9.21
CA LYS A 62 -6.99 5.32 9.33
C LYS A 62 -6.33 5.97 8.10
N ILE A 63 -5.73 5.18 7.21
CA ILE A 63 -5.28 5.69 5.91
C ILE A 63 -6.49 6.22 5.13
N MET A 64 -7.65 5.55 5.17
CA MET A 64 -8.89 6.05 4.54
C MET A 64 -9.42 7.30 5.26
N THR A 65 -9.34 7.35 6.60
CA THR A 65 -9.73 8.53 7.37
C THR A 65 -8.93 9.76 6.95
N VAL A 66 -7.61 9.61 6.82
CA VAL A 66 -6.71 10.66 6.37
C VAL A 66 -6.91 10.98 4.87
N TYR A 67 -7.16 9.95 4.04
CA TYR A 67 -7.43 10.13 2.61
C TYR A 67 -8.63 11.06 2.38
N LEU A 68 -9.73 10.87 3.10
CA LEU A 68 -10.91 11.72 2.99
C LEU A 68 -10.63 13.16 3.45
N ALA A 69 -9.85 13.35 4.50
CA ALA A 69 -9.42 14.68 4.91
C ALA A 69 -8.52 15.35 3.86
N PHE A 70 -7.56 14.61 3.30
CA PHE A 70 -6.71 15.12 2.23
C PHE A 70 -7.53 15.49 0.99
N GLU A 71 -8.53 14.66 0.63
CA GLU A 71 -9.45 14.97 -0.46
C GLU A 71 -10.25 16.24 -0.18
N ALA A 72 -10.77 16.41 1.05
CA ALA A 72 -11.48 17.63 1.45
C ALA A 72 -10.60 18.87 1.39
N ILE A 73 -9.34 18.76 1.83
CA ILE A 73 -8.35 19.84 1.72
C ILE A 73 -8.07 20.18 0.25
N LYS A 74 -7.82 19.19 -0.58
CA LYS A 74 -7.55 19.39 -2.02
C LYS A 74 -8.73 20.05 -2.76
N LYS A 75 -9.97 19.76 -2.32
CA LYS A 75 -11.19 20.37 -2.86
C LYS A 75 -11.52 21.76 -2.25
N GLY A 76 -10.75 22.23 -1.28
CA GLY A 76 -10.97 23.49 -0.57
C GLY A 76 -12.13 23.48 0.42
N HIS A 77 -12.66 22.31 0.76
CA HIS A 77 -13.73 22.13 1.76
C HIS A 77 -13.21 22.07 3.20
N LEU A 78 -11.91 21.88 3.38
CA LEU A 78 -11.22 21.84 4.66
C LEU A 78 -9.88 22.53 4.52
N ARG A 79 -9.45 23.28 5.54
CA ARG A 79 -8.16 23.97 5.58
C ARG A 79 -7.32 23.43 6.74
N LEU A 80 -6.00 23.45 6.60
CA LEU A 80 -5.07 23.00 7.65
C LEU A 80 -5.15 23.84 8.95
N ASP A 81 -5.55 25.09 8.83
CA ASP A 81 -5.73 26.05 9.93
C ASP A 81 -7.15 26.09 10.51
N ASP A 82 -8.12 25.38 9.90
CA ASP A 82 -9.45 25.24 10.46
C ASP A 82 -9.40 24.55 11.83
N LYS A 83 -10.33 24.95 12.72
CA LYS A 83 -10.39 24.44 14.07
C LYS A 83 -11.52 23.44 14.24
N ILE A 84 -11.17 22.25 14.66
CA ILE A 84 -12.11 21.17 14.95
C ILE A 84 -12.48 21.23 16.44
N PRO A 85 -13.79 21.35 16.78
CA PRO A 85 -14.26 21.24 18.16
C PRO A 85 -14.14 19.79 18.64
N ILE A 86 -13.73 19.61 19.89
CA ILE A 86 -13.54 18.30 20.48
C ILE A 86 -14.76 17.91 21.30
N SER A 87 -15.52 16.95 20.77
CA SER A 87 -16.71 16.38 21.40
C SER A 87 -16.36 15.48 22.59
N GLU A 88 -17.35 15.18 23.38
CA GLU A 88 -17.23 14.20 24.46
C GLU A 88 -16.97 12.79 23.95
N ASN A 89 -17.58 12.40 22.82
CA ASN A 89 -17.38 11.10 22.18
C ASN A 89 -15.92 10.93 21.73
N ALA A 90 -15.35 11.93 21.04
CA ALA A 90 -13.95 11.93 20.65
C ALA A 90 -13.02 11.88 21.87
N TRP A 91 -13.27 12.74 22.87
CA TRP A 91 -12.46 12.84 24.08
C TRP A 91 -12.47 11.55 24.91
N ARG A 92 -13.62 10.87 25.04
CA ARG A 92 -13.77 9.63 25.85
C ARG A 92 -13.15 8.40 25.17
N LYS A 93 -12.91 8.44 23.85
CA LYS A 93 -12.43 7.26 23.12
C LYS A 93 -11.12 6.74 23.68
N GLY A 94 -11.12 5.47 24.01
CA GLY A 94 -9.95 4.77 24.55
C GLY A 94 -8.94 4.33 23.48
N GLY A 95 -7.92 3.61 23.92
CA GLY A 95 -6.84 3.09 23.09
C GLY A 95 -5.76 4.15 22.80
N SER A 96 -5.32 4.26 21.56
CA SER A 96 -4.32 5.26 21.14
C SER A 96 -4.94 6.66 21.12
N ARG A 97 -4.26 7.64 21.71
CA ARG A 97 -4.78 9.02 21.86
C ARG A 97 -3.67 10.03 21.56
N MET A 98 -4.05 11.19 21.03
CA MET A 98 -3.21 12.38 21.03
C MET A 98 -3.46 13.29 22.26
N PHE A 99 -4.37 12.88 23.15
CA PHE A 99 -4.73 13.59 24.39
C PHE A 99 -5.42 14.92 24.14
N LEU A 100 -6.47 14.89 23.33
CA LEU A 100 -7.37 16.02 23.12
C LEU A 100 -8.05 16.41 24.43
N LYS A 101 -8.31 17.70 24.63
CA LYS A 101 -9.05 18.20 25.77
C LYS A 101 -10.52 18.41 25.39
N LEU A 102 -11.43 17.98 26.26
CA LEU A 102 -12.87 18.20 26.08
C LEU A 102 -13.18 19.68 25.87
N ASN A 103 -14.10 19.99 24.94
CA ASN A 103 -14.52 21.35 24.60
C ASN A 103 -13.41 22.28 24.09
N SER A 104 -12.24 21.76 23.76
CA SER A 104 -11.21 22.53 23.10
C SER A 104 -11.43 22.56 21.58
N GLN A 105 -10.69 23.43 20.90
CA GLN A 105 -10.59 23.48 19.45
C GLN A 105 -9.16 23.21 19.03
N VAL A 106 -8.97 22.36 18.02
CA VAL A 106 -7.63 21.92 17.55
C VAL A 106 -7.55 22.08 16.06
N ASN A 107 -6.43 22.59 15.54
CA ASN A 107 -6.23 22.76 14.12
C ASN A 107 -6.25 21.40 13.39
N VAL A 108 -6.78 21.39 12.17
CA VAL A 108 -6.79 20.21 11.28
C VAL A 108 -5.39 19.65 11.11
N SER A 109 -4.37 20.51 10.95
CA SER A 109 -2.96 20.10 10.83
C SER A 109 -2.47 19.27 12.03
N ASP A 110 -2.89 19.60 13.23
CA ASP A 110 -2.52 18.88 14.45
C ASP A 110 -3.33 17.58 14.58
N ILE A 111 -4.61 17.61 14.22
CA ILE A 111 -5.48 16.43 14.18
C ILE A 111 -4.89 15.39 13.21
N LEU A 112 -4.47 15.79 12.00
CA LEU A 112 -3.85 14.90 11.03
C LEU A 112 -2.56 14.27 11.58
N ARG A 113 -1.68 15.07 12.21
CA ARG A 113 -0.49 14.54 12.89
C ARG A 113 -0.83 13.58 14.02
N GLY A 114 -1.84 13.91 14.82
CA GLY A 114 -2.34 13.02 15.87
C GLY A 114 -2.81 11.67 15.33
N ILE A 115 -3.50 11.64 14.18
CA ILE A 115 -3.96 10.41 13.52
C ILE A 115 -2.79 9.63 12.94
N ILE A 116 -1.89 10.29 12.23
CA ILE A 116 -0.79 9.66 11.47
C ILE A 116 0.31 9.18 12.41
N VAL A 117 0.89 10.08 13.20
CA VAL A 117 2.05 9.81 14.04
C VAL A 117 1.66 8.92 15.22
N GLN A 118 0.63 9.31 15.96
CA GLN A 118 0.24 8.67 17.21
C GLN A 118 -0.86 7.63 17.06
N SER A 119 -1.52 7.60 15.91
CA SER A 119 -2.70 6.75 15.74
C SER A 119 -3.87 7.13 16.62
N GLY A 120 -4.04 8.42 16.95
CA GLY A 120 -5.06 8.94 17.84
C GLY A 120 -6.47 8.53 17.41
N ASN A 121 -7.18 7.81 18.27
CA ASN A 121 -8.59 7.49 18.05
C ASN A 121 -9.46 8.71 18.32
N ASP A 122 -9.12 9.48 19.35
CA ASP A 122 -9.73 10.76 19.69
C ASP A 122 -9.66 11.73 18.50
N ALA A 123 -8.49 11.86 17.88
CA ALA A 123 -8.31 12.70 16.70
C ALA A 123 -9.10 12.21 15.48
N ALA A 124 -9.15 10.89 15.25
CA ALA A 124 -9.88 10.31 14.12
C ALA A 124 -11.40 10.53 14.25
N ILE A 125 -11.96 10.41 15.47
CA ILE A 125 -13.38 10.66 15.71
C ILE A 125 -13.68 12.16 15.57
N ALA A 126 -12.87 13.04 16.17
CA ALA A 126 -13.07 14.48 16.05
C ALA A 126 -13.08 14.93 14.57
N LEU A 127 -12.17 14.38 13.75
CA LEU A 127 -12.14 14.64 12.32
C LEU A 127 -13.39 14.11 11.60
N ALA A 128 -13.82 12.90 11.93
CA ALA A 128 -15.01 12.27 11.35
C ALA A 128 -16.27 13.06 11.63
N GLU A 129 -16.49 13.46 12.89
CA GLU A 129 -17.62 14.28 13.31
C GLU A 129 -17.62 15.66 12.64
N HIS A 130 -16.44 16.25 12.45
CA HIS A 130 -16.32 17.55 11.78
C HIS A 130 -16.66 17.47 10.29
N LEU A 131 -16.27 16.39 9.60
CA LEU A 131 -16.45 16.24 8.16
C LEU A 131 -17.86 15.78 7.77
N GLU A 132 -18.50 14.88 8.56
CA GLU A 132 -19.76 14.24 8.20
C GLU A 132 -20.81 14.29 9.34
N GLY A 133 -20.55 15.04 10.43
CA GLY A 133 -21.46 15.23 11.55
C GLY A 133 -21.47 14.08 12.59
N SER A 134 -21.10 12.85 12.19
CA SER A 134 -20.96 11.72 13.11
C SER A 134 -19.90 10.72 12.65
N GLU A 135 -19.40 9.85 13.57
CA GLU A 135 -18.48 8.76 13.21
C GLU A 135 -19.15 7.74 12.28
N GLU A 136 -20.45 7.49 12.47
CA GLU A 136 -21.25 6.55 11.68
C GLU A 136 -21.39 7.02 10.23
N ALA A 137 -21.83 8.27 10.01
CA ALA A 137 -21.95 8.87 8.67
C ALA A 137 -20.59 8.90 7.98
N PHE A 138 -19.51 9.20 8.71
CA PHE A 138 -18.16 9.15 8.17
C PHE A 138 -17.74 7.74 7.77
N ALA A 139 -18.09 6.71 8.52
CA ALA A 139 -17.79 5.31 8.19
C ALA A 139 -18.54 4.86 6.92
N GLU A 140 -19.78 5.31 6.73
CA GLU A 140 -20.54 5.11 5.48
C GLU A 140 -19.84 5.82 4.30
N LYS A 141 -19.38 7.05 4.51
CA LYS A 141 -18.60 7.80 3.52
C LYS A 141 -17.29 7.09 3.17
N MET A 142 -16.55 6.55 4.17
CA MET A 142 -15.35 5.74 3.95
C MET A 142 -15.65 4.53 3.06
N THR A 143 -16.77 3.84 3.30
CA THR A 143 -17.17 2.65 2.55
C THR A 143 -17.59 3.01 1.11
N SER A 144 -18.34 4.10 0.94
CA SER A 144 -18.71 4.63 -0.38
C SER A 144 -17.45 5.02 -1.18
N LYS A 145 -16.55 5.78 -0.56
CA LYS A 145 -15.28 6.20 -1.17
C LYS A 145 -14.42 5.00 -1.56
N ALA A 146 -14.37 3.95 -0.74
CA ALA A 146 -13.65 2.73 -1.08
C ALA A 146 -14.15 2.13 -2.40
N LYS A 147 -15.46 2.05 -2.60
CA LYS A 147 -16.05 1.56 -3.84
C LYS A 147 -15.69 2.44 -5.04
N GLU A 148 -15.76 3.77 -4.90
CA GLU A 148 -15.36 4.73 -5.94
C GLU A 148 -13.87 4.54 -6.35
N LEU A 149 -13.01 4.23 -5.40
CA LEU A 149 -11.58 3.98 -5.60
C LEU A 149 -11.26 2.56 -6.11
N GLY A 150 -12.28 1.72 -6.31
CA GLY A 150 -12.09 0.32 -6.73
C GLY A 150 -11.58 -0.61 -5.63
N LEU A 151 -11.79 -0.25 -4.35
CA LEU A 151 -11.46 -1.08 -3.18
C LEU A 151 -12.70 -1.93 -2.84
N GLN A 152 -12.98 -2.91 -3.68
CA GLN A 152 -14.26 -3.65 -3.67
C GLN A 152 -14.49 -4.51 -2.43
N ASN A 153 -13.41 -4.88 -1.73
CA ASN A 153 -13.42 -5.76 -0.56
C ASN A 153 -13.16 -5.00 0.75
N SER A 154 -13.52 -3.71 0.78
CA SER A 154 -13.29 -2.84 1.94
C SER A 154 -14.60 -2.29 2.49
N THR A 155 -14.85 -2.54 3.77
CA THR A 155 -16.01 -2.04 4.52
C THR A 155 -15.53 -1.40 5.82
N PHE A 156 -16.00 -0.20 6.09
CA PHE A 156 -15.66 0.56 7.30
C PHE A 156 -16.88 0.72 8.20
N LYS A 157 -16.68 0.56 9.50
CA LYS A 157 -17.72 0.69 10.55
C LYS A 157 -17.39 1.78 11.58
N ASN A 158 -16.20 2.36 11.49
CA ASN A 158 -15.76 3.47 12.31
C ASN A 158 -14.53 4.14 11.69
N ALA A 159 -14.18 5.33 12.16
CA ALA A 159 -13.06 6.12 11.68
C ALA A 159 -11.69 5.63 12.19
N THR A 160 -11.68 4.73 13.16
CA THR A 160 -10.49 4.43 13.98
C THR A 160 -9.84 3.08 13.68
N GLY A 161 -10.57 2.15 13.06
CA GLY A 161 -10.21 0.73 12.98
C GLY A 161 -10.39 0.00 14.32
N TRP A 162 -11.27 0.53 15.17
CA TRP A 162 -11.70 -0.17 16.40
C TRP A 162 -12.34 -1.49 16.03
N PRO A 163 -12.18 -2.55 16.85
CA PRO A 163 -12.72 -3.86 16.54
C PRO A 163 -14.22 -3.85 16.25
N ASN A 164 -14.58 -4.36 15.10
CA ASN A 164 -15.94 -4.61 14.64
C ASN A 164 -15.88 -5.77 13.64
N ALA A 165 -16.83 -6.71 13.68
CA ALA A 165 -16.83 -7.90 12.84
C ALA A 165 -16.83 -7.58 11.35
N ASP A 166 -17.56 -6.53 10.95
CA ASP A 166 -17.75 -6.10 9.56
C ASP A 166 -16.77 -5.00 9.12
N HIS A 167 -15.82 -4.60 9.98
CA HIS A 167 -14.77 -3.65 9.60
C HIS A 167 -13.61 -4.42 8.98
N LEU A 168 -13.68 -4.64 7.68
CA LEU A 168 -12.82 -5.55 6.95
C LEU A 168 -12.20 -4.86 5.73
N MET A 169 -10.99 -5.29 5.38
CA MET A 169 -10.28 -4.93 4.15
C MET A 169 -9.49 -6.15 3.65
N THR A 170 -9.01 -6.09 2.42
CA THR A 170 -7.94 -6.97 1.94
C THR A 170 -6.59 -6.26 1.98
N ALA A 171 -5.50 -7.03 1.99
CA ALA A 171 -4.16 -6.43 1.86
C ALA A 171 -3.99 -5.71 0.52
N ARG A 172 -4.59 -6.25 -0.55
CA ARG A 172 -4.60 -5.64 -1.88
C ARG A 172 -5.30 -4.28 -1.89
N ASP A 173 -6.51 -4.18 -1.34
CA ASP A 173 -7.24 -2.92 -1.28
C ASP A 173 -6.48 -1.88 -0.45
N LEU A 174 -5.89 -2.31 0.67
CA LEU A 174 -5.10 -1.42 1.52
C LEU A 174 -3.83 -0.93 0.81
N SER A 175 -3.19 -1.77 -0.02
CA SER A 175 -2.05 -1.36 -0.84
C SER A 175 -2.44 -0.35 -1.92
N LYS A 176 -3.58 -0.57 -2.59
CA LYS A 176 -4.14 0.40 -3.56
C LYS A 176 -4.43 1.74 -2.91
N LEU A 177 -5.09 1.72 -1.73
CA LEU A 177 -5.37 2.93 -0.97
C LEU A 177 -4.09 3.70 -0.61
N ALA A 178 -3.04 2.99 -0.18
CA ALA A 178 -1.75 3.59 0.13
C ALA A 178 -1.12 4.25 -1.12
N VAL A 179 -1.10 3.56 -2.26
CA VAL A 179 -0.58 4.09 -3.53
C VAL A 179 -1.39 5.32 -3.98
N LEU A 180 -2.72 5.28 -3.87
CA LEU A 180 -3.58 6.41 -4.21
C LEU A 180 -3.32 7.61 -3.29
N THR A 181 -3.17 7.38 -1.98
CA THR A 181 -2.85 8.44 -1.01
C THR A 181 -1.54 9.14 -1.37
N ILE A 182 -0.51 8.39 -1.73
CA ILE A 182 0.80 8.92 -2.13
C ILE A 182 0.69 9.72 -3.43
N LYS A 183 0.03 9.15 -4.46
CA LYS A 183 -0.01 9.75 -5.80
C LYS A 183 -0.92 10.98 -5.88
N GLN A 184 -2.04 10.97 -5.16
CA GLN A 184 -3.04 12.05 -5.27
C GLN A 184 -2.77 13.24 -4.35
N PHE A 185 -2.02 13.04 -3.26
CA PHE A 185 -1.78 14.06 -2.24
C PHE A 185 -0.29 14.16 -1.86
N PRO A 186 0.64 14.32 -2.82
CA PRO A 186 2.08 14.25 -2.55
C PRO A 186 2.56 15.28 -1.52
N GLU A 187 1.99 16.47 -1.51
CA GLU A 187 2.34 17.54 -0.55
C GLU A 187 1.90 17.18 0.88
N LEU A 188 0.64 16.75 1.06
CA LEU A 188 0.08 16.37 2.35
C LEU A 188 0.64 15.04 2.85
N TYR A 189 1.04 14.15 1.94
CA TYR A 189 1.63 12.86 2.26
C TYR A 189 2.91 12.97 3.08
N SER A 190 3.64 14.07 2.96
CA SER A 190 4.88 14.34 3.71
C SER A 190 4.69 14.20 5.24
N ILE A 191 3.49 14.42 5.77
CA ILE A 191 3.16 14.25 7.20
C ILE A 191 3.41 12.81 7.67
N TYR A 192 3.28 11.80 6.79
CA TYR A 192 3.52 10.41 7.14
C TYR A 192 4.97 10.09 7.50
N SER A 193 5.92 10.91 7.03
CA SER A 193 7.34 10.77 7.31
C SER A 193 7.76 11.40 8.64
N GLU A 194 6.90 12.18 9.28
CA GLU A 194 7.19 12.83 10.56
C GLU A 194 7.43 11.77 11.65
N THR A 195 8.59 11.80 12.28
CA THR A 195 8.99 10.80 13.28
C THR A 195 8.43 11.06 14.67
N ASN A 196 8.03 12.29 14.97
CA ASN A 196 7.40 12.64 16.24
C ASN A 196 6.49 13.85 16.09
N PHE A 197 5.58 13.99 17.02
CA PHE A 197 4.66 15.13 17.14
C PHE A 197 4.45 15.46 18.62
N THR A 198 4.34 16.73 18.94
CA THR A 198 4.08 17.20 20.30
C THR A 198 2.74 17.96 20.35
N HIS A 199 1.81 17.47 21.15
CA HIS A 199 0.54 18.13 21.42
C HIS A 199 0.33 18.26 22.94
N ASN A 200 -0.17 19.40 23.40
CA ASN A 200 -0.36 19.67 24.84
C ASN A 200 0.88 19.34 25.72
N LYS A 201 2.08 19.65 25.24
CA LYS A 201 3.36 19.33 25.89
C LYS A 201 3.69 17.84 25.96
N ILE A 202 2.90 16.97 25.34
CA ILE A 202 3.13 15.54 25.29
C ILE A 202 3.77 15.20 23.94
N LYS A 203 5.05 14.83 23.97
CA LYS A 203 5.80 14.35 22.79
C LYS A 203 5.53 12.88 22.56
N GLN A 204 5.15 12.52 21.35
CA GLN A 204 4.84 11.15 20.95
C GLN A 204 5.56 10.79 19.64
N GLY A 205 6.12 9.57 19.58
CA GLY A 205 6.84 9.08 18.39
C GLY A 205 5.92 8.40 17.39
N ASN A 206 6.31 8.44 16.11
CA ASN A 206 5.64 7.68 15.06
C ASN A 206 5.84 6.17 15.31
N ARG A 207 4.76 5.40 15.15
CA ARG A 207 4.76 3.96 15.43
C ARG A 207 5.28 3.11 14.28
N ASN A 208 5.52 3.69 13.10
CA ASN A 208 6.14 3.00 11.99
C ASN A 208 7.63 2.80 12.25
N PRO A 209 8.08 1.55 12.50
CA PRO A 209 9.47 1.30 12.86
C PRO A 209 10.46 1.54 11.71
N LEU A 210 9.99 1.50 10.47
CA LEU A 210 10.87 1.63 9.30
C LEU A 210 11.38 3.06 9.11
N LEU A 211 10.65 4.07 9.62
CA LEU A 211 11.09 5.49 9.59
C LEU A 211 12.42 5.72 10.32
N TYR A 212 12.77 4.83 11.28
CA TYR A 212 13.98 4.93 12.09
C TYR A 212 15.12 4.03 11.60
N LYS A 213 15.00 3.44 10.40
CA LYS A 213 15.96 2.45 9.88
C LYS A 213 16.88 2.98 8.79
N GLY A 214 16.72 4.23 8.37
CA GLY A 214 17.55 4.80 7.32
C GLY A 214 17.41 4.10 5.97
N MET A 215 16.27 3.47 5.72
CA MET A 215 16.03 2.65 4.52
C MET A 215 15.20 3.35 3.43
N GLY A 216 14.95 4.66 3.58
CA GLY A 216 14.12 5.44 2.65
C GLY A 216 12.62 5.29 2.92
N ALA A 217 12.22 4.86 4.12
CA ALA A 217 10.81 4.79 4.49
C ALA A 217 10.24 6.18 4.77
N ASP A 218 9.03 6.46 4.25
CA ASP A 218 8.34 7.74 4.37
C ASP A 218 6.85 7.63 4.76
N GLY A 219 6.39 6.44 5.09
CA GLY A 219 5.01 6.16 5.50
C GLY A 219 4.79 4.68 5.78
N LEU A 220 3.60 4.25 6.09
CA LEU A 220 2.35 4.98 6.39
C LEU A 220 1.85 4.67 7.80
N LYS A 221 1.30 3.46 8.02
CA LYS A 221 0.48 3.23 9.21
C LYS A 221 0.63 1.82 9.77
N THR A 222 0.73 1.75 11.10
CA THR A 222 0.67 0.47 11.84
C THR A 222 -0.76 0.17 12.31
N GLY A 223 -1.05 -1.13 12.44
CA GLY A 223 -2.28 -1.63 13.06
C GLY A 223 -1.99 -2.70 14.10
N ARG A 224 -2.84 -2.78 15.13
CA ARG A 224 -2.86 -3.87 16.10
C ARG A 224 -4.22 -3.98 16.76
N THR A 225 -4.81 -5.17 16.72
CA THR A 225 -5.88 -5.63 17.61
C THR A 225 -5.59 -7.09 18.01
N LYS A 226 -6.38 -7.63 18.93
CA LYS A 226 -6.24 -9.06 19.29
C LYS A 226 -6.56 -9.96 18.08
N ALA A 227 -7.58 -9.61 17.29
CA ALA A 227 -7.98 -10.37 16.09
C ALA A 227 -7.01 -10.19 14.92
N ALA A 228 -6.57 -8.95 14.65
CA ALA A 228 -5.70 -8.63 13.51
C ALA A 228 -4.24 -9.10 13.71
N GLY A 229 -3.77 -9.21 14.95
CA GLY A 229 -2.33 -9.30 15.21
C GLY A 229 -1.63 -7.95 14.96
N TYR A 230 -0.35 -7.97 14.62
CA TYR A 230 0.45 -6.79 14.31
C TYR A 230 0.55 -6.62 12.79
N GLY A 231 0.15 -5.44 12.31
CA GLY A 231 0.19 -5.08 10.89
C GLY A 231 0.95 -3.78 10.63
N LEU A 232 1.36 -3.60 9.39
CA LEU A 232 1.99 -2.40 8.86
C LEU A 232 1.65 -2.22 7.38
N THR A 233 1.21 -1.02 7.02
CA THR A 233 1.27 -0.50 5.67
C THR A 233 2.47 0.43 5.60
N ALA A 234 3.44 0.13 4.74
CA ALA A 234 4.67 0.90 4.61
C ALA A 234 4.92 1.35 3.17
N SER A 235 5.60 2.46 3.03
CA SER A 235 6.17 2.94 1.78
C SER A 235 7.65 3.21 1.98
N VAL A 236 8.44 2.81 0.99
CA VAL A 236 9.90 3.04 0.94
C VAL A 236 10.26 3.49 -0.46
N GLU A 237 10.96 4.62 -0.55
CA GLU A 237 11.46 5.15 -1.82
C GLU A 237 12.99 5.16 -1.85
N ARG A 238 13.58 4.68 -2.95
CA ARG A 238 15.03 4.68 -3.18
C ARG A 238 15.31 4.99 -4.64
N ALA A 239 16.10 6.00 -4.90
CA ALA A 239 16.52 6.38 -6.27
C ALA A 239 15.32 6.49 -7.25
N GLY A 240 14.23 7.12 -6.82
CA GLY A 240 13.02 7.33 -7.63
C GLY A 240 12.12 6.10 -7.79
N ARG A 241 12.47 4.96 -7.19
CA ARG A 241 11.63 3.76 -7.18
C ARG A 241 10.97 3.58 -5.82
N ARG A 242 9.65 3.40 -5.83
CA ARG A 242 8.84 3.28 -4.61
C ARG A 242 8.21 1.90 -4.49
N LEU A 243 8.40 1.26 -3.34
CA LEU A 243 7.70 0.02 -2.98
C LEU A 243 6.69 0.30 -1.87
N VAL A 244 5.50 -0.27 -2.01
CA VAL A 244 4.44 -0.25 -0.98
C VAL A 244 4.22 -1.66 -0.47
N LEU A 245 4.32 -1.82 0.84
CA LEU A 245 4.12 -3.08 1.55
C LEU A 245 2.87 -3.00 2.43
N VAL A 246 2.02 -4.00 2.35
CA VAL A 246 1.05 -4.31 3.42
C VAL A 246 1.40 -5.67 4.00
N ILE A 247 1.53 -5.74 5.31
CA ILE A 247 1.79 -6.98 6.04
C ILE A 247 0.90 -7.03 7.28
N ASN A 248 0.25 -8.17 7.54
CA ASN A 248 -0.69 -8.32 8.65
C ASN A 248 -0.61 -9.70 9.30
N GLY A 249 -1.18 -9.83 10.50
CA GLY A 249 -1.28 -11.11 11.21
C GLY A 249 -0.02 -11.56 11.93
N LEU A 250 0.94 -10.67 12.15
CA LEU A 250 2.17 -11.00 12.85
C LEU A 250 1.95 -11.05 14.37
N THR A 251 2.76 -11.87 15.07
CA THR A 251 2.55 -12.18 16.48
C THR A 251 3.17 -11.17 17.44
N SER A 252 4.07 -10.28 16.95
CA SER A 252 4.69 -9.25 17.78
C SER A 252 5.15 -8.03 16.99
N SER A 253 5.34 -6.89 17.67
CA SER A 253 5.91 -5.68 17.08
C SER A 253 7.31 -5.92 16.51
N ARG A 254 8.14 -6.73 17.20
CA ARG A 254 9.49 -7.11 16.75
C ARG A 254 9.42 -7.89 15.43
N LYS A 255 8.55 -8.91 15.34
CA LYS A 255 8.36 -9.68 14.10
C LYS A 255 7.85 -8.78 12.98
N ARG A 256 6.91 -7.88 13.25
CA ARG A 256 6.43 -6.91 12.26
C ARG A 256 7.59 -6.09 11.69
N THR A 257 8.46 -5.55 12.53
CA THR A 257 9.63 -4.77 12.09
C THR A 257 10.58 -5.60 11.23
N ILE A 258 10.97 -6.78 11.70
CA ILE A 258 11.93 -7.65 11.00
C ILE A 258 11.37 -8.13 9.66
N GLU A 259 10.13 -8.64 9.63
CA GLU A 259 9.52 -9.13 8.41
C GLU A 259 9.30 -8.01 7.38
N SER A 260 8.84 -6.84 7.83
CA SER A 260 8.66 -5.70 6.91
C SER A 260 9.97 -5.25 6.28
N GLN A 261 11.03 -5.14 7.07
CA GLN A 261 12.37 -4.80 6.56
C GLN A 261 12.85 -5.85 5.56
N ARG A 262 12.74 -7.14 5.89
CA ARG A 262 13.18 -8.26 5.05
C ARG A 262 12.45 -8.30 3.70
N VAL A 263 11.14 -8.08 3.69
CA VAL A 263 10.33 -8.05 2.46
C VAL A 263 10.72 -6.88 1.57
N ILE A 264 10.84 -5.68 2.12
CA ILE A 264 11.23 -4.48 1.37
C ILE A 264 12.63 -4.65 0.76
N GLU A 265 13.62 -5.10 1.54
CA GLU A 265 14.99 -5.34 1.06
C GLU A 265 15.01 -6.39 -0.06
N TRP A 266 14.22 -7.46 0.09
CA TRP A 266 14.06 -8.46 -0.95
C TRP A 266 13.50 -7.86 -2.24
N GLY A 267 12.45 -7.04 -2.17
CA GLY A 267 11.85 -6.41 -3.35
C GLY A 267 12.81 -5.50 -4.12
N PHE A 268 13.61 -4.70 -3.40
CA PHE A 268 14.64 -3.86 -4.03
C PHE A 268 15.82 -4.66 -4.58
N ARG A 269 16.17 -5.80 -3.95
CA ARG A 269 17.28 -6.67 -4.40
C ARG A 269 16.90 -7.49 -5.62
N GLU A 270 15.72 -8.11 -5.62
CA GLU A 270 15.33 -9.09 -6.64
C GLU A 270 14.77 -8.43 -7.90
N TYR A 271 14.17 -7.25 -7.80
CA TYR A 271 13.47 -6.59 -8.90
C TYR A 271 14.08 -5.24 -9.25
N VAL A 272 13.91 -4.84 -10.51
CA VAL A 272 14.33 -3.55 -11.05
C VAL A 272 13.32 -3.06 -12.08
N ASN A 273 13.12 -1.74 -12.14
CA ASN A 273 12.34 -1.14 -13.22
C ASN A 273 13.24 -0.97 -14.44
N HIS A 274 12.83 -1.52 -15.55
CA HIS A 274 13.50 -1.43 -16.85
C HIS A 274 12.69 -0.54 -17.77
N LYS A 275 13.34 0.49 -18.30
CA LYS A 275 12.71 1.40 -19.24
C LYS A 275 12.73 0.77 -20.63
N ILE A 276 11.54 0.65 -21.25
CA ILE A 276 11.36 0.13 -22.60
C ILE A 276 11.35 1.28 -23.61
N TYR A 277 10.57 2.34 -23.34
CA TYR A 277 10.46 3.52 -24.17
C TYR A 277 10.49 4.79 -23.32
N ASN A 278 11.07 5.86 -23.85
CA ASN A 278 10.90 7.20 -23.29
C ASN A 278 9.56 7.79 -23.77
N ALA A 279 9.10 8.84 -23.09
CA ALA A 279 8.00 9.63 -23.62
C ALA A 279 8.34 10.17 -25.01
N ASN A 280 7.37 10.13 -25.92
CA ASN A 280 7.45 10.52 -27.31
C ASN A 280 8.36 9.66 -28.21
N ASP A 281 8.87 8.52 -27.73
CA ASP A 281 9.54 7.55 -28.59
C ASP A 281 8.53 6.98 -29.62
N SER A 282 8.99 6.81 -30.86
CA SER A 282 8.23 6.08 -31.89
C SER A 282 8.33 4.58 -31.64
N VAL A 283 7.18 3.92 -31.50
CA VAL A 283 7.09 2.47 -31.29
C VAL A 283 7.08 1.73 -32.63
N THR A 284 6.31 2.25 -33.59
CA THR A 284 6.18 1.70 -34.95
C THR A 284 5.63 2.75 -35.91
N ASN A 285 5.62 2.46 -37.21
CA ASN A 285 4.91 3.26 -38.19
C ASN A 285 3.57 2.58 -38.55
N ILE A 286 2.51 3.37 -38.64
CA ILE A 286 1.15 2.93 -39.00
C ILE A 286 0.85 3.41 -40.40
N ASP A 287 0.38 2.50 -41.29
CA ASP A 287 -0.04 2.84 -42.65
C ASP A 287 -1.28 3.77 -42.60
N VAL A 288 -1.27 4.80 -43.46
CA VAL A 288 -2.36 5.78 -43.54
C VAL A 288 -3.12 5.59 -44.86
N TRP A 289 -4.40 5.23 -44.73
CA TRP A 289 -5.30 5.14 -45.87
C TRP A 289 -5.74 6.54 -46.35
N LEU A 290 -5.52 6.82 -47.64
CA LEU A 290 -5.87 8.11 -48.30
C LEU A 290 -5.20 9.36 -47.69
N GLY A 291 -4.12 9.21 -46.90
CA GLY A 291 -3.37 10.34 -46.35
C GLY A 291 -2.33 10.92 -47.31
N LYS A 292 -1.84 12.14 -47.05
CA LYS A 292 -0.69 12.72 -47.77
C LYS A 292 0.60 11.94 -47.55
N ALA A 293 0.77 11.36 -46.36
CA ALA A 293 1.88 10.48 -46.00
C ALA A 293 1.43 9.02 -46.07
N LYS A 294 2.30 8.11 -46.52
CA LYS A 294 2.01 6.67 -46.55
C LYS A 294 1.95 6.08 -45.17
N THR A 295 2.75 6.59 -44.24
CA THR A 295 2.83 6.13 -42.85
C THR A 295 2.92 7.32 -41.90
N ILE A 296 2.47 7.12 -40.66
CA ILE A 296 2.69 8.04 -39.52
C ILE A 296 3.32 7.28 -38.35
N PRO A 297 4.19 7.91 -37.56
CA PRO A 297 4.74 7.26 -36.36
C PRO A 297 3.66 7.12 -35.29
N ALA A 298 3.53 5.92 -34.74
CA ALA A 298 2.82 5.72 -33.48
C ALA A 298 3.79 6.02 -32.34
N ILE A 299 3.49 7.04 -31.56
CA ILE A 299 4.31 7.47 -30.41
C ILE A 299 3.69 7.04 -29.10
N ILE A 300 4.54 6.82 -28.08
CA ILE A 300 4.09 6.60 -26.71
C ILE A 300 4.12 7.92 -25.96
N GLU A 301 3.00 8.34 -25.37
CA GLU A 301 2.89 9.66 -24.71
C GLU A 301 3.69 9.75 -23.40
N THR A 302 3.81 8.63 -22.70
CA THR A 302 4.50 8.56 -21.40
C THR A 302 5.58 7.50 -21.43
N GLU A 303 6.60 7.59 -20.57
CA GLU A 303 7.60 6.54 -20.49
C GLU A 303 6.98 5.19 -20.12
N LEU A 304 7.42 4.11 -20.75
CA LEU A 304 7.02 2.74 -20.45
C LEU A 304 8.11 2.06 -19.61
N LEU A 305 7.74 1.76 -18.36
CA LEU A 305 8.57 1.01 -17.41
C LEU A 305 7.97 -0.37 -17.17
N LEU A 306 8.81 -1.40 -17.15
CA LEU A 306 8.45 -2.74 -16.71
C LEU A 306 9.25 -3.12 -15.46
N THR A 307 8.56 -3.63 -14.45
CA THR A 307 9.24 -4.24 -13.30
C THR A 307 9.56 -5.68 -13.62
N ILE A 308 10.85 -6.03 -13.63
CA ILE A 308 11.34 -7.36 -13.97
C ILE A 308 12.27 -7.88 -12.88
N LYS A 309 12.42 -9.22 -12.78
CA LYS A 309 13.45 -9.81 -11.94
C LYS A 309 14.83 -9.46 -12.50
N ARG A 310 15.77 -9.15 -11.63
CA ARG A 310 17.16 -8.87 -12.04
C ARG A 310 17.80 -10.05 -12.78
N SER A 311 17.45 -11.29 -12.41
CA SER A 311 17.89 -12.52 -13.09
C SER A 311 17.42 -12.58 -14.55
N ASP A 312 16.29 -11.98 -14.87
CA ASP A 312 15.69 -12.06 -16.20
C ASP A 312 16.11 -10.91 -17.12
N LYS A 313 16.69 -9.84 -16.54
CA LYS A 313 17.17 -8.68 -17.30
C LYS A 313 18.15 -9.05 -18.41
N GLN A 314 19.02 -10.04 -18.18
CA GLN A 314 20.00 -10.51 -19.18
C GLN A 314 19.35 -11.33 -20.30
N LYS A 315 18.16 -11.90 -20.07
CA LYS A 315 17.42 -12.71 -21.04
C LYS A 315 16.56 -11.88 -21.98
N MET A 316 16.29 -10.62 -21.63
CA MET A 316 15.52 -9.71 -22.48
C MET A 316 16.37 -9.26 -23.67
N LYS A 317 16.37 -10.03 -24.75
CA LYS A 317 16.79 -9.54 -26.06
C LYS A 317 15.65 -8.69 -26.61
N MET A 318 15.82 -7.38 -26.62
CA MET A 318 14.92 -6.49 -27.34
C MET A 318 15.10 -6.75 -28.83
N THR A 319 14.18 -7.46 -29.43
CA THR A 319 14.04 -7.48 -30.88
C THR A 319 13.32 -6.17 -31.24
N LYS A 320 14.07 -5.18 -31.69
CA LYS A 320 13.49 -4.05 -32.43
C LYS A 320 12.99 -4.61 -33.75
N TYR A 321 11.67 -4.64 -33.93
CA TYR A 321 11.04 -4.89 -35.21
C TYR A 321 10.99 -3.60 -36.04
#